data_2e574266aa9ab39dfe533b80555432b8
#
_entry.id   2e574266aa9ab39dfe533b80555432b8
#
_cell.length_a   1.000
_cell.length_b   1.000
_cell.length_c   1.000
_cell.angle_alpha   90.00
_cell.angle_beta   90.00
_cell.angle_gamma   90.00
#
_symmetry.space_group_name_H-M   'P 1'
#
loop_
_entity.id
_entity.type
_entity.pdbx_description
1 polymer ?
#
loop_
_entity_poly.entity_id
_entity_poly.type
_entity_poly.pdbx_seq_one_letter_code
_entity_poly.pdbx_strand_id
1 'polypeptide(L)'
;MKAISILWIGALGAVIAGCLNTEHSALGTGERYPWKKNIVTTVFWIGERPSGNNSVPNRKSSWDKDWSRSYGGFDDPNPAHRSNYIPVKFTPRQNPFYCALPYNDKAATGHRTEAPRIVPWFKEAYQGPGVSTCKDRWVAIRKGNRTVYAQWEDAGPFRTDYWQYVFGNQRPKPNLNKGAGLDVSPAVRDYLGLSGTDVTDWRFVEFSEVPRGPWSTLGENNTFVINDRKTGGELAEASKGADAQ
;
A
#
# COMPACT_ATOMS: atom_id res chain seq x y z
N MET A 1 -27.33 90.02 19.94
CA MET A 1 -26.09 89.37 20.48
C MET A 1 -26.33 87.86 20.49
N LYS A 2 -25.72 87.14 19.62
CA LYS A 2 -25.92 85.68 19.42
C LYS A 2 -24.86 84.91 20.17
N ALA A 3 -25.24 84.00 21.07
CA ALA A 3 -24.36 83.11 21.81
C ALA A 3 -24.13 81.87 20.94
N ILE A 4 -22.85 81.51 20.73
CA ILE A 4 -22.42 80.35 20.02
C ILE A 4 -22.15 79.26 21.07
N SER A 5 -22.92 78.17 21.00
CA SER A 5 -22.67 76.96 21.80
C SER A 5 -21.69 76.01 21.06
N ILE A 6 -20.60 75.70 21.63
CA ILE A 6 -19.63 74.74 21.13
C ILE A 6 -19.98 73.36 21.68
N LEU A 7 -20.32 72.45 20.81
CA LEU A 7 -20.57 71.03 21.11
C LEU A 7 -19.26 70.25 21.07
N TRP A 8 -18.84 69.65 22.20
CA TRP A 8 -17.76 68.68 22.24
C TRP A 8 -18.29 67.29 21.89
N ILE A 9 -17.76 66.71 20.81
CA ILE A 9 -18.00 65.32 20.46
C ILE A 9 -16.86 64.50 20.99
N GLY A 10 -17.12 63.73 22.02
CA GLY A 10 -16.15 62.76 22.57
C GLY A 10 -16.14 61.53 21.66
N ALA A 11 -14.98 61.25 21.05
CA ALA A 11 -14.78 60.03 20.30
C ALA A 11 -14.47 58.87 21.27
N LEU A 12 -15.42 57.94 21.36
CA LEU A 12 -15.23 56.68 22.10
C LEU A 12 -14.49 55.70 21.21
N GLY A 13 -13.20 55.52 21.47
CA GLY A 13 -12.39 54.49 20.76
C GLY A 13 -12.77 53.08 21.22
N ALA A 14 -13.46 52.33 20.38
CA ALA A 14 -13.68 50.93 20.60
C ALA A 14 -12.38 50.17 20.27
N VAL A 15 -11.71 49.62 21.26
CA VAL A 15 -10.63 48.66 21.09
C VAL A 15 -11.27 47.33 20.74
N ILE A 16 -11.22 46.96 19.47
CA ILE A 16 -11.57 45.61 19.02
C ILE A 16 -10.39 44.72 19.36
N ALA A 17 -10.48 43.99 20.47
CA ALA A 17 -9.61 42.86 20.75
C ALA A 17 -9.90 41.76 19.73
N GLY A 18 -9.11 41.73 18.67
CA GLY A 18 -9.10 40.63 17.72
C GLY A 18 -8.66 39.36 18.44
N CYS A 19 -9.61 38.49 18.78
CA CYS A 19 -9.30 37.09 19.08
C CYS A 19 -8.71 36.46 17.82
N LEU A 20 -7.40 36.33 17.81
CA LEU A 20 -6.74 35.39 16.88
C LEU A 20 -7.20 33.98 17.28
N ASN A 21 -8.29 33.54 16.68
CA ASN A 21 -8.59 32.12 16.60
C ASN A 21 -7.46 31.49 15.82
N THR A 22 -6.45 30.98 16.49
CA THR A 22 -5.59 29.93 15.99
C THR A 22 -6.49 28.74 15.79
N GLU A 23 -7.05 28.64 14.59
CA GLU A 23 -7.58 27.38 14.11
C GLU A 23 -6.41 26.39 14.13
N HIS A 24 -6.29 25.67 15.23
CA HIS A 24 -5.65 24.37 15.20
C HIS A 24 -6.49 23.58 14.22
N SER A 25 -6.06 23.52 12.96
CA SER A 25 -6.50 22.51 12.01
C SER A 25 -6.33 21.20 12.76
N ALA A 26 -7.42 20.69 13.30
CA ALA A 26 -7.53 19.30 13.67
C ALA A 26 -7.05 18.55 12.41
N LEU A 27 -5.89 17.89 12.51
CA LEU A 27 -5.42 16.96 11.51
C LEU A 27 -6.57 15.97 11.37
N GLY A 28 -7.40 16.23 10.36
CA GLY A 28 -8.50 15.36 10.03
C GLY A 28 -7.90 13.99 9.83
N THR A 29 -8.51 12.98 10.42
CA THR A 29 -8.32 11.56 10.13
C THR A 29 -8.71 11.25 8.67
N GLY A 30 -8.42 12.18 7.74
CA GLY A 30 -8.61 12.04 6.32
C GLY A 30 -7.60 11.05 5.77
N GLU A 31 -8.10 10.04 5.09
CA GLU A 31 -7.30 9.05 4.39
C GLU A 31 -6.22 9.76 3.54
N ARG A 32 -4.97 9.54 3.85
CA ARG A 32 -3.83 10.20 3.16
C ARG A 32 -3.81 9.92 1.66
N TYR A 33 -4.31 8.74 1.27
CA TYR A 33 -4.35 8.31 -0.12
C TYR A 33 -5.79 8.06 -0.57
N PRO A 34 -6.21 8.66 -1.70
CA PRO A 34 -7.59 8.50 -2.19
C PRO A 34 -7.83 7.10 -2.74
N TRP A 35 -9.07 6.61 -2.58
CA TRP A 35 -9.52 5.37 -3.20
C TRP A 35 -9.58 5.48 -4.73
N LYS A 36 -8.97 4.54 -5.40
CA LYS A 36 -9.17 4.28 -6.82
C LYS A 36 -10.31 3.30 -6.97
N LYS A 37 -11.44 3.82 -7.44
CA LYS A 37 -12.72 3.08 -7.46
C LYS A 37 -12.94 2.37 -8.78
N ASN A 38 -13.68 1.25 -8.72
CA ASN A 38 -14.11 0.48 -9.90
C ASN A 38 -12.94 0.09 -10.79
N ILE A 39 -11.93 -0.54 -10.21
CA ILE A 39 -10.75 -1.03 -10.92
C ILE A 39 -10.96 -2.48 -11.28
N VAL A 40 -10.83 -2.79 -12.58
CA VAL A 40 -10.77 -4.18 -13.04
C VAL A 40 -9.55 -4.84 -12.43
N THR A 41 -9.78 -5.93 -11.72
CA THR A 41 -8.80 -6.64 -10.91
C THR A 41 -8.74 -8.09 -11.36
N THR A 42 -7.53 -8.57 -11.61
CA THR A 42 -7.25 -9.94 -12.02
C THR A 42 -6.50 -10.69 -10.93
N VAL A 43 -6.45 -12.01 -11.04
CA VAL A 43 -5.72 -12.88 -10.11
C VAL A 43 -4.47 -13.38 -10.79
N PHE A 44 -3.34 -13.26 -10.13
CA PHE A 44 -2.07 -13.82 -10.54
C PHE A 44 -1.43 -14.55 -9.36
N TRP A 45 -0.43 -15.39 -9.60
CA TRP A 45 0.22 -16.13 -8.52
C TRP A 45 1.69 -16.39 -8.78
N ILE A 46 2.42 -16.50 -7.70
CA ILE A 46 3.84 -16.82 -7.73
C ILE A 46 4.02 -18.21 -8.34
N GLY A 47 4.84 -18.30 -9.39
CA GLY A 47 5.07 -19.53 -10.15
C GLY A 47 4.07 -19.77 -11.27
N GLU A 48 3.15 -18.86 -11.57
CA GLU A 48 2.28 -18.93 -12.72
C GLU A 48 3.09 -19.12 -14.02
N ARG A 49 2.60 -20.02 -14.87
CA ARG A 49 3.20 -20.25 -16.19
C ARG A 49 2.61 -19.29 -17.22
N PRO A 50 3.38 -18.93 -18.25
CA PRO A 50 2.84 -18.13 -19.35
C PRO A 50 1.57 -18.74 -19.95
N SER A 51 0.61 -17.90 -20.27
CA SER A 51 -0.64 -18.26 -20.93
C SER A 51 -0.99 -17.22 -22.00
N GLY A 52 -2.08 -17.43 -22.74
CA GLY A 52 -2.53 -16.46 -23.75
C GLY A 52 -2.81 -15.05 -23.21
N ASN A 53 -3.20 -14.95 -21.95
CA ASN A 53 -3.51 -13.67 -21.30
C ASN A 53 -2.38 -13.16 -20.38
N ASN A 54 -1.36 -13.97 -20.13
CA ASN A 54 -0.18 -13.62 -19.38
C ASN A 54 1.05 -14.24 -20.06
N SER A 55 1.82 -13.45 -20.78
CA SER A 55 3.01 -13.93 -21.49
C SER A 55 4.26 -14.06 -20.60
N VAL A 56 4.19 -13.60 -19.33
CA VAL A 56 5.32 -13.55 -18.42
C VAL A 56 5.20 -14.64 -17.35
N PRO A 57 6.27 -15.46 -17.14
CA PRO A 57 6.25 -16.42 -16.03
C PRO A 57 6.50 -15.71 -14.70
N ASN A 58 5.58 -15.85 -13.72
CA ASN A 58 5.69 -15.24 -12.40
C ASN A 58 6.59 -16.04 -11.43
N ARG A 59 7.73 -16.57 -11.94
CA ARG A 59 8.78 -17.16 -11.10
C ARG A 59 9.71 -16.11 -10.51
N LYS A 60 9.68 -14.92 -11.08
CA LYS A 60 10.38 -13.70 -10.67
C LYS A 60 9.36 -12.59 -10.55
N SER A 61 9.61 -11.62 -9.68
CA SER A 61 8.93 -10.34 -9.71
C SER A 61 9.86 -9.25 -10.25
N SER A 62 9.33 -8.08 -10.42
CA SER A 62 10.12 -6.90 -10.79
C SER A 62 11.24 -6.58 -9.79
N TRP A 63 11.13 -7.08 -8.56
CA TRP A 63 12.03 -6.76 -7.45
C TRP A 63 12.67 -7.99 -6.79
N ASP A 64 12.22 -9.21 -7.11
CA ASP A 64 12.78 -10.46 -6.61
C ASP A 64 13.07 -11.42 -7.78
N LYS A 65 14.36 -11.67 -8.04
CA LYS A 65 14.83 -12.52 -9.15
C LYS A 65 14.52 -14.00 -8.94
N ASP A 66 14.27 -14.42 -7.69
CA ASP A 66 13.99 -15.80 -7.30
C ASP A 66 12.68 -15.93 -6.53
N TRP A 67 11.68 -15.13 -6.90
CA TRP A 67 10.43 -14.94 -6.14
C TRP A 67 9.76 -16.23 -5.70
N SER A 68 9.64 -17.22 -6.61
CA SER A 68 9.09 -18.53 -6.25
C SER A 68 9.91 -19.24 -5.16
N ARG A 69 11.23 -19.10 -5.17
CA ARG A 69 12.12 -19.66 -4.15
C ARG A 69 12.02 -18.88 -2.85
N SER A 70 11.99 -17.57 -2.92
CA SER A 70 11.84 -16.68 -1.77
C SER A 70 10.51 -16.90 -1.06
N TYR A 71 9.44 -17.13 -1.80
CA TYR A 71 8.11 -17.46 -1.27
C TYR A 71 8.06 -18.87 -0.62
N GLY A 72 8.85 -19.80 -1.11
CA GLY A 72 8.92 -21.17 -0.63
C GLY A 72 8.32 -22.20 -1.57
N GLY A 73 7.80 -21.79 -2.73
CA GLY A 73 7.24 -22.69 -3.74
C GLY A 73 6.22 -22.02 -4.65
N PHE A 74 5.39 -22.86 -5.27
CA PHE A 74 4.30 -22.46 -6.14
C PHE A 74 3.06 -22.07 -5.31
N ASP A 75 2.58 -20.85 -5.47
CA ASP A 75 1.35 -20.38 -4.81
C ASP A 75 0.13 -20.89 -5.57
N ASP A 76 -0.19 -22.17 -5.37
CA ASP A 76 -1.25 -22.87 -6.10
C ASP A 76 -2.60 -22.13 -5.97
N PRO A 77 -3.16 -21.63 -7.09
CA PRO A 77 -4.42 -20.87 -7.06
C PRO A 77 -5.65 -21.75 -6.91
N ASN A 78 -5.54 -23.09 -7.00
CA ASN A 78 -6.67 -23.98 -6.88
C ASN A 78 -7.23 -23.96 -5.44
N PRO A 79 -8.50 -23.55 -5.22
CA PRO A 79 -9.08 -23.49 -3.87
C PRO A 79 -9.03 -24.83 -3.11
N ALA A 80 -9.11 -25.97 -3.81
CA ALA A 80 -9.02 -27.29 -3.21
C ALA A 80 -7.61 -27.61 -2.61
N HIS A 81 -6.60 -26.86 -3.03
CA HIS A 81 -5.21 -27.01 -2.57
C HIS A 81 -4.79 -25.91 -1.58
N ARG A 82 -5.77 -25.17 -1.05
CA ARG A 82 -5.54 -24.04 -0.14
C ARG A 82 -6.32 -24.23 1.16
N SER A 83 -5.74 -23.78 2.26
CA SER A 83 -6.37 -23.70 3.58
C SER A 83 -5.88 -22.45 4.29
N ASN A 84 -6.77 -21.75 4.96
CA ASN A 84 -6.43 -20.49 5.66
C ASN A 84 -5.63 -19.51 4.79
N TYR A 85 -6.03 -19.36 3.51
CA TYR A 85 -5.44 -18.46 2.51
C TYR A 85 -4.04 -18.85 2.02
N ILE A 86 -3.51 -20.02 2.35
CA ILE A 86 -2.18 -20.47 1.93
C ILE A 86 -2.23 -21.84 1.23
N PRO A 87 -1.23 -22.19 0.40
CA PRO A 87 -1.08 -23.54 -0.13
C PRO A 87 -0.94 -24.56 1.01
N VAL A 88 -1.62 -25.72 0.90
CA VAL A 88 -1.51 -26.80 1.90
C VAL A 88 -0.15 -27.52 1.89
N LYS A 89 0.63 -27.38 0.81
CA LYS A 89 1.89 -28.11 0.62
C LYS A 89 3.08 -27.56 1.39
N PHE A 90 3.03 -26.27 1.77
CA PHE A 90 4.11 -25.60 2.52
C PHE A 90 3.59 -24.33 3.19
N THR A 91 4.33 -23.85 4.19
CA THR A 91 4.10 -22.54 4.80
C THR A 91 4.87 -21.48 4.01
N PRO A 92 4.21 -20.45 3.46
CA PRO A 92 4.88 -19.37 2.75
C PRO A 92 5.88 -18.62 3.64
N ARG A 93 7.06 -18.33 3.07
CA ARG A 93 8.10 -17.52 3.74
C ARG A 93 7.95 -16.01 3.48
N GLN A 94 7.13 -15.64 2.51
CA GLN A 94 6.72 -14.26 2.28
C GLN A 94 5.21 -14.12 2.51
N ASN A 95 4.74 -12.88 2.64
CA ASN A 95 3.32 -12.62 2.89
C ASN A 95 2.46 -13.18 1.76
N PRO A 96 1.49 -14.08 2.02
CA PRO A 96 0.62 -14.60 0.97
C PRO A 96 -0.40 -13.57 0.45
N PHE A 97 -0.61 -12.48 1.17
CA PHE A 97 -1.44 -11.37 0.73
C PHE A 97 -0.56 -10.35 -0.01
N TYR A 98 -0.40 -10.55 -1.32
CA TYR A 98 0.39 -9.70 -2.19
C TYR A 98 -0.45 -9.20 -3.38
N CYS A 99 0.00 -8.10 -3.98
CA CYS A 99 -0.60 -7.52 -5.19
C CYS A 99 0.46 -6.97 -6.13
N ALA A 100 0.03 -6.64 -7.35
CA ALA A 100 0.82 -5.94 -8.34
C ALA A 100 0.07 -4.71 -8.87
N LEU A 101 0.81 -3.61 -9.05
CA LEU A 101 0.34 -2.37 -9.64
C LEU A 101 1.24 -2.01 -10.84
N PRO A 102 0.72 -1.36 -11.91
CA PRO A 102 1.45 -1.20 -13.17
C PRO A 102 2.51 -0.08 -13.12
N TYR A 103 3.38 -0.12 -12.13
CA TYR A 103 4.53 0.76 -12.02
C TYR A 103 5.71 0.09 -11.31
N ASN A 104 6.89 0.21 -11.88
CA ASN A 104 8.17 -0.16 -11.29
C ASN A 104 9.01 1.10 -11.17
N ASP A 105 9.38 1.48 -9.97
CA ASP A 105 10.21 2.66 -9.71
C ASP A 105 11.68 2.49 -10.12
N LYS A 106 12.10 1.24 -10.45
CA LYS A 106 13.48 0.94 -10.87
C LYS A 106 13.66 1.07 -12.37
N ALA A 107 14.81 1.59 -12.76
CA ALA A 107 15.35 1.58 -14.11
C ALA A 107 16.48 0.53 -14.23
N ALA A 108 17.13 0.43 -15.38
CA ALA A 108 18.29 -0.43 -15.57
C ALA A 108 19.43 -0.07 -14.61
N THR A 109 19.60 1.23 -14.35
CA THR A 109 20.55 1.77 -13.36
C THR A 109 19.83 2.72 -12.42
N GLY A 110 19.66 2.32 -11.16
CA GLY A 110 19.00 3.15 -10.15
C GLY A 110 17.48 3.22 -10.28
N HIS A 111 16.91 4.37 -9.97
CA HIS A 111 15.48 4.63 -10.05
C HIS A 111 15.10 5.37 -11.34
N ARG A 112 13.84 5.29 -11.73
CA ARG A 112 13.28 6.12 -12.81
C ARG A 112 13.36 7.60 -12.42
N THR A 113 13.58 8.46 -13.40
CA THR A 113 13.80 9.90 -13.17
C THR A 113 12.60 10.61 -12.54
N GLU A 114 11.41 10.12 -12.79
CA GLU A 114 10.17 10.63 -12.21
C GLU A 114 9.93 10.14 -10.77
N ALA A 115 10.45 8.96 -10.38
CA ALA A 115 10.14 8.30 -9.11
C ALA A 115 10.32 9.21 -7.87
N PRO A 116 11.40 9.99 -7.72
CA PRO A 116 11.56 10.89 -6.57
C PRO A 116 10.49 11.97 -6.40
N ARG A 117 9.77 12.28 -7.50
CA ARG A 117 8.73 13.32 -7.52
C ARG A 117 7.33 12.79 -7.38
N ILE A 118 7.10 11.54 -7.83
CA ILE A 118 5.75 10.97 -7.92
C ILE A 118 5.44 9.96 -6.82
N VAL A 119 6.45 9.27 -6.26
CA VAL A 119 6.27 8.34 -5.16
C VAL A 119 6.21 9.13 -3.85
N PRO A 120 5.06 9.18 -3.16
CA PRO A 120 4.88 10.09 -2.01
C PRO A 120 5.83 9.83 -0.84
N TRP A 121 6.30 8.61 -0.70
CA TRP A 121 7.20 8.13 0.38
C TRP A 121 8.62 7.88 -0.11
N PHE A 122 9.00 8.38 -1.29
CA PHE A 122 10.29 8.05 -1.90
C PHE A 122 11.47 8.31 -0.98
N LYS A 123 11.51 9.49 -0.35
CA LYS A 123 12.63 9.90 0.50
C LYS A 123 12.78 9.01 1.73
N GLU A 124 11.65 8.70 2.37
CA GLU A 124 11.58 7.88 3.58
C GLU A 124 11.93 6.41 3.31
N ALA A 125 11.54 5.90 2.14
CA ALA A 125 11.77 4.50 1.75
C ALA A 125 13.09 4.27 1.01
N TYR A 126 13.85 5.32 0.66
CA TYR A 126 15.06 5.20 -0.14
C TYR A 126 16.20 4.51 0.63
N GLN A 127 16.64 3.36 0.13
CA GLN A 127 17.74 2.56 0.69
C GLN A 127 18.92 2.40 -0.29
N GLY A 128 18.94 3.17 -1.37
CA GLY A 128 19.97 3.11 -2.40
C GLY A 128 19.43 2.81 -3.80
N PRO A 129 20.25 2.96 -4.84
CA PRO A 129 19.79 2.92 -6.23
C PRO A 129 19.29 1.53 -6.68
N GLY A 130 19.68 0.47 -5.98
CA GLY A 130 19.30 -0.90 -6.29
C GLY A 130 18.00 -1.38 -5.63
N VAL A 131 17.48 -0.65 -4.64
CA VAL A 131 16.36 -1.07 -3.80
C VAL A 131 15.10 -0.28 -4.18
N SER A 132 14.00 -1.00 -4.49
CA SER A 132 12.72 -0.35 -4.80
C SER A 132 12.13 0.36 -3.57
N THR A 133 11.56 1.55 -3.79
CA THR A 133 10.78 2.27 -2.78
C THR A 133 9.29 1.87 -2.79
N CYS A 134 8.90 1.07 -3.76
CA CYS A 134 7.51 0.61 -3.94
C CYS A 134 7.26 -0.79 -3.34
N LYS A 135 8.30 -1.65 -3.34
CA LYS A 135 8.19 -3.00 -2.80
C LYS A 135 7.81 -2.98 -1.31
N ASP A 136 7.04 -3.96 -0.89
CA ASP A 136 6.51 -4.13 0.49
C ASP A 136 5.52 -3.03 0.94
N ARG A 137 5.12 -2.08 0.06
CA ARG A 137 4.14 -1.06 0.39
C ARG A 137 2.76 -1.65 0.58
N TRP A 138 2.07 -1.24 1.66
CA TRP A 138 0.73 -1.72 1.96
C TRP A 138 -0.35 -1.06 1.11
N VAL A 139 -1.29 -1.88 0.67
CA VAL A 139 -2.44 -1.52 -0.16
C VAL A 139 -3.70 -2.08 0.49
N ALA A 140 -4.68 -1.23 0.75
CA ALA A 140 -6.03 -1.66 1.09
C ALA A 140 -6.82 -1.93 -0.20
N ILE A 141 -7.48 -3.08 -0.28
CA ILE A 141 -8.30 -3.50 -1.43
C ILE A 141 -9.67 -3.90 -0.89
N ARG A 142 -10.74 -3.42 -1.50
CA ARG A 142 -12.09 -3.73 -1.03
C ARG A 142 -13.03 -4.14 -2.15
N LYS A 143 -13.98 -5.01 -1.78
CA LYS A 143 -15.15 -5.37 -2.59
C LYS A 143 -16.38 -5.43 -1.67
N GLY A 144 -17.39 -4.64 -1.96
CA GLY A 144 -18.55 -4.50 -1.09
C GLY A 144 -18.15 -4.03 0.32
N ASN A 145 -18.51 -4.80 1.33
CA ASN A 145 -18.22 -4.52 2.75
C ASN A 145 -16.93 -5.19 3.26
N ARG A 146 -16.19 -5.93 2.41
CA ARG A 146 -14.93 -6.59 2.79
C ARG A 146 -13.75 -5.75 2.36
N THR A 147 -12.80 -5.56 3.27
CA THR A 147 -11.49 -4.93 2.99
C THR A 147 -10.39 -5.90 3.41
N VAL A 148 -9.41 -6.07 2.55
CA VAL A 148 -8.18 -6.84 2.77
C VAL A 148 -6.99 -5.90 2.61
N TYR A 149 -5.88 -6.28 3.23
CA TYR A 149 -4.63 -5.55 3.10
C TYR A 149 -3.56 -6.47 2.50
N ALA A 150 -2.84 -5.96 1.51
CA ALA A 150 -1.83 -6.70 0.77
C ALA A 150 -0.56 -5.87 0.62
N GLN A 151 0.59 -6.53 0.47
CA GLN A 151 1.85 -5.87 0.14
C GLN A 151 2.06 -5.82 -1.36
N TRP A 152 2.57 -4.70 -1.85
CA TRP A 152 2.89 -4.52 -3.26
C TRP A 152 4.23 -5.20 -3.59
N GLU A 153 4.17 -6.35 -4.29
CA GLU A 153 5.32 -7.23 -4.51
C GLU A 153 5.77 -7.34 -5.96
N ASP A 154 4.98 -6.86 -6.91
CA ASP A 154 5.36 -6.90 -8.32
C ASP A 154 4.80 -5.70 -9.11
N ALA A 155 5.37 -5.45 -10.29
CA ALA A 155 4.89 -4.43 -11.22
C ALA A 155 4.10 -5.08 -12.37
N GLY A 156 2.82 -4.81 -12.41
CA GLY A 156 1.82 -5.31 -13.38
C GLY A 156 0.42 -4.84 -12.98
N PRO A 157 -0.62 -5.19 -13.73
CA PRO A 157 -0.63 -5.98 -14.97
C PRO A 157 -0.16 -5.19 -16.19
N PHE A 158 0.41 -5.90 -17.16
CA PHE A 158 0.78 -5.48 -18.53
C PHE A 158 1.79 -4.33 -18.65
N ARG A 159 1.82 -3.38 -17.71
CA ARG A 159 2.70 -2.21 -17.75
C ARG A 159 3.51 -2.10 -16.46
N THR A 160 4.67 -1.47 -16.60
CA THR A 160 5.58 -1.23 -15.47
C THR A 160 5.99 0.25 -15.38
N ASP A 161 5.29 1.13 -16.10
CA ASP A 161 5.66 2.55 -16.25
C ASP A 161 4.48 3.52 -16.07
N TYR A 162 3.32 3.02 -15.59
CA TYR A 162 2.09 3.80 -15.61
C TYR A 162 1.81 4.53 -14.29
N TRP A 163 2.74 5.43 -13.93
CA TRP A 163 2.64 6.23 -12.70
C TRP A 163 1.43 7.17 -12.66
N GLN A 164 0.97 7.66 -13.82
CA GLN A 164 -0.18 8.55 -13.92
C GLN A 164 -1.48 7.91 -13.41
N TYR A 165 -1.57 6.59 -13.49
CA TYR A 165 -2.64 5.83 -12.86
C TYR A 165 -2.31 5.52 -11.40
N VAL A 166 -1.14 4.95 -11.12
CA VAL A 166 -0.80 4.44 -9.80
C VAL A 166 -0.76 5.56 -8.75
N PHE A 167 -0.12 6.69 -9.08
CA PHE A 167 0.03 7.83 -8.18
C PHE A 167 -0.81 9.06 -8.57
N GLY A 168 -1.30 9.12 -9.80
CA GLY A 168 -2.13 10.23 -10.30
C GLY A 168 -3.61 9.89 -10.39
N ASN A 169 -4.34 10.58 -11.27
CA ASN A 169 -5.80 10.50 -11.40
C ASN A 169 -6.27 9.76 -12.66
N GLN A 170 -5.36 9.22 -13.47
CA GLN A 170 -5.75 8.51 -14.68
C GLN A 170 -6.39 7.16 -14.35
N ARG A 171 -7.16 6.65 -15.32
CA ARG A 171 -7.72 5.28 -15.26
C ARG A 171 -6.71 4.31 -15.85
N PRO A 172 -6.77 3.00 -15.50
CA PRO A 172 -6.00 1.99 -16.20
C PRO A 172 -6.21 2.06 -17.72
N LYS A 173 -5.14 1.84 -18.49
CA LYS A 173 -5.24 1.78 -19.95
C LYS A 173 -5.90 0.48 -20.40
N PRO A 174 -6.59 0.49 -21.54
CA PRO A 174 -7.11 -0.74 -22.15
C PRO A 174 -6.01 -1.80 -22.31
N ASN A 175 -6.32 -3.04 -21.97
CA ASN A 175 -5.46 -4.20 -22.14
C ASN A 175 -6.29 -5.48 -22.36
N LEU A 176 -5.65 -6.62 -22.59
CA LEU A 176 -6.31 -7.90 -22.90
C LEU A 176 -7.23 -8.38 -21.78
N ASN A 177 -7.01 -7.96 -20.53
CA ASN A 177 -7.83 -8.31 -19.39
C ASN A 177 -8.82 -7.18 -19.03
N LYS A 178 -9.55 -6.68 -20.02
CA LYS A 178 -10.62 -5.67 -19.85
C LYS A 178 -10.14 -4.36 -19.20
N GLY A 179 -8.90 -3.99 -19.40
CA GLY A 179 -8.33 -2.80 -18.77
C GLY A 179 -7.98 -3.00 -17.29
N ALA A 180 -7.54 -4.20 -16.91
CA ALA A 180 -7.12 -4.48 -15.55
C ALA A 180 -6.02 -3.50 -15.09
N GLY A 181 -6.16 -2.99 -13.88
CA GLY A 181 -5.24 -2.06 -13.25
C GLY A 181 -4.69 -2.54 -11.91
N LEU A 182 -5.09 -3.70 -11.47
CA LEU A 182 -4.64 -4.34 -10.25
C LEU A 182 -4.62 -5.86 -10.46
N ASP A 183 -3.53 -6.50 -10.05
CA ASP A 183 -3.47 -7.95 -9.90
C ASP A 183 -3.34 -8.30 -8.42
N VAL A 184 -4.02 -9.37 -7.99
CA VAL A 184 -4.05 -9.80 -6.60
C VAL A 184 -3.72 -11.27 -6.44
N SER A 185 -3.14 -11.64 -5.31
CA SER A 185 -2.82 -13.02 -4.95
C SER A 185 -4.07 -13.90 -4.77
N PRO A 186 -3.93 -15.23 -4.83
CA PRO A 186 -5.00 -16.15 -4.46
C PRO A 186 -5.54 -15.92 -3.05
N ALA A 187 -4.69 -15.53 -2.08
CA ALA A 187 -5.12 -15.20 -0.72
C ALA A 187 -6.08 -13.99 -0.68
N VAL A 188 -5.76 -12.94 -1.42
CA VAL A 188 -6.62 -11.76 -1.56
C VAL A 188 -7.93 -12.12 -2.25
N ARG A 189 -7.86 -12.89 -3.36
CA ARG A 189 -9.04 -13.40 -4.06
C ARG A 189 -9.97 -14.16 -3.12
N ASP A 190 -9.43 -15.11 -2.38
CA ASP A 190 -10.19 -15.98 -1.48
C ASP A 190 -10.84 -15.18 -0.34
N TYR A 191 -10.11 -14.21 0.23
CA TYR A 191 -10.64 -13.34 1.28
C TYR A 191 -11.80 -12.45 0.80
N LEU A 192 -11.65 -11.84 -0.37
CA LEU A 192 -12.67 -10.95 -0.94
C LEU A 192 -13.80 -11.69 -1.65
N GLY A 193 -13.63 -12.99 -1.96
CA GLY A 193 -14.57 -13.78 -2.76
C GLY A 193 -14.62 -13.31 -4.21
N LEU A 194 -13.45 -13.08 -4.84
CA LEU A 194 -13.39 -12.68 -6.24
C LEU A 194 -13.56 -13.86 -7.17
N SER A 195 -14.23 -13.65 -8.30
CA SER A 195 -14.49 -14.65 -9.35
C SER A 195 -13.52 -14.50 -10.54
N GLY A 196 -12.20 -14.67 -10.33
CA GLY A 196 -11.22 -14.48 -11.40
C GLY A 196 -11.02 -12.98 -11.74
N THR A 197 -11.49 -12.53 -12.94
CA THR A 197 -11.55 -11.09 -13.25
C THR A 197 -12.78 -10.47 -12.59
N ASP A 198 -12.58 -9.47 -11.77
CA ASP A 198 -13.61 -8.82 -10.96
C ASP A 198 -13.36 -7.30 -10.87
N VAL A 199 -14.17 -6.59 -10.09
CA VAL A 199 -14.02 -5.15 -9.88
C VAL A 199 -13.83 -4.88 -8.38
N THR A 200 -12.78 -4.14 -8.05
CA THR A 200 -12.47 -3.73 -6.68
C THR A 200 -12.15 -2.24 -6.61
N ASP A 201 -12.09 -1.71 -5.39
CA ASP A 201 -11.47 -0.44 -5.10
C ASP A 201 -10.15 -0.69 -4.38
N TRP A 202 -9.15 0.18 -4.58
CA TRP A 202 -7.91 0.09 -3.82
C TRP A 202 -7.33 1.47 -3.48
N ARG A 203 -6.52 1.53 -2.42
CA ARG A 203 -5.71 2.70 -2.06
C ARG A 203 -4.41 2.28 -1.38
N PHE A 204 -3.40 3.11 -1.41
CA PHE A 204 -2.28 2.96 -0.50
C PHE A 204 -2.71 3.23 0.94
N VAL A 205 -1.99 2.63 1.88
CA VAL A 205 -2.17 2.88 3.31
C VAL A 205 -0.81 2.97 4.01
N GLU A 206 -0.77 3.74 5.08
CA GLU A 206 0.37 3.66 6.00
C GLU A 206 0.25 2.38 6.84
N PHE A 207 1.39 1.84 7.28
CA PHE A 207 1.36 0.62 8.10
C PHE A 207 0.52 0.78 9.38
N SER A 208 0.53 1.97 9.98
CA SER A 208 -0.30 2.29 11.16
C SER A 208 -1.82 2.22 10.91
N GLU A 209 -2.25 2.28 9.65
CA GLU A 209 -3.66 2.14 9.24
C GLU A 209 -4.06 0.67 9.00
N VAL A 210 -3.10 -0.25 8.97
CA VAL A 210 -3.35 -1.67 8.68
C VAL A 210 -3.73 -2.40 9.95
N PRO A 211 -4.99 -2.84 10.13
CA PRO A 211 -5.39 -3.65 11.28
C PRO A 211 -4.79 -5.05 11.18
N ARG A 212 -4.65 -5.74 12.30
CA ARG A 212 -4.30 -7.16 12.28
C ARG A 212 -5.41 -7.98 11.62
N GLY A 213 -5.00 -9.02 10.90
CA GLY A 213 -5.88 -9.91 10.16
C GLY A 213 -5.10 -11.08 9.57
N PRO A 214 -5.67 -11.88 8.68
CA PRO A 214 -4.97 -13.00 8.06
C PRO A 214 -3.66 -12.60 7.36
N TRP A 215 -3.58 -11.38 6.86
CA TRP A 215 -2.40 -10.78 6.22
C TRP A 215 -1.27 -10.42 7.18
N SER A 216 -1.46 -10.50 8.49
CA SER A 216 -0.47 -10.07 9.50
C SER A 216 0.32 -11.22 10.12
N THR A 217 0.11 -12.46 9.67
CA THR A 217 0.58 -13.66 10.41
C THR A 217 1.82 -14.32 9.83
N LEU A 218 2.06 -14.17 8.52
CA LEU A 218 3.12 -14.89 7.82
C LEU A 218 3.97 -13.96 6.96
N GLY A 219 5.21 -14.36 6.72
CA GLY A 219 6.14 -13.73 5.79
C GLY A 219 7.30 -13.01 6.47
N GLU A 220 8.52 -13.32 6.01
CA GLU A 220 9.74 -12.65 6.49
C GLU A 220 9.82 -11.18 6.02
N ASN A 221 9.12 -10.85 4.92
CA ASN A 221 8.93 -9.49 4.41
C ASN A 221 7.73 -8.76 5.04
N ASN A 222 7.00 -9.43 5.94
CA ASN A 222 5.78 -8.87 6.54
C ASN A 222 6.14 -7.92 7.69
N THR A 223 5.72 -6.68 7.60
CA THR A 223 5.99 -5.64 8.60
C THR A 223 5.53 -6.04 10.01
N PHE A 224 4.38 -6.73 10.14
CA PHE A 224 3.92 -7.25 11.43
C PHE A 224 4.88 -8.27 12.01
N VAL A 225 5.28 -9.27 11.21
CA VAL A 225 6.19 -10.34 11.63
C VAL A 225 7.57 -9.79 11.99
N ILE A 226 8.06 -8.82 11.21
CA ILE A 226 9.34 -8.14 11.48
C ILE A 226 9.28 -7.40 12.81
N ASN A 227 8.21 -6.65 13.07
CA ASN A 227 8.05 -5.87 14.30
C ASN A 227 7.85 -6.79 15.51
N ASP A 228 7.03 -7.84 15.39
CA ASP A 228 6.81 -8.81 16.47
C ASP A 228 8.12 -9.50 16.88
N ARG A 229 9.00 -9.84 15.91
CA ARG A 229 10.33 -10.41 16.19
C ARG A 229 11.25 -9.44 16.91
N LYS A 230 11.25 -8.16 16.53
CA LYS A 230 12.05 -7.12 17.19
C LYS A 230 11.62 -6.95 18.64
N THR A 231 10.33 -6.77 18.87
CA THR A 231 9.78 -6.61 20.23
C THR A 231 10.03 -7.85 21.11
N GLY A 232 9.87 -9.06 20.55
CA GLY A 232 10.17 -10.31 21.26
C GLY A 232 11.66 -10.44 21.62
N GLY A 233 12.56 -10.00 20.73
CA GLY A 233 14.01 -9.95 20.97
C GLY A 233 14.37 -8.97 22.09
N GLU A 234 13.82 -7.76 22.06
CA GLU A 234 14.07 -6.72 23.09
C GLU A 234 13.60 -7.18 24.48
N LEU A 235 12.45 -7.85 24.57
CA LEU A 235 11.95 -8.40 25.85
C LEU A 235 12.86 -9.53 26.37
N ALA A 236 13.39 -10.39 25.50
CA ALA A 236 14.29 -11.48 25.87
C ALA A 236 15.65 -10.96 26.35
N GLU A 237 16.16 -9.88 25.78
CA GLU A 237 17.40 -9.23 26.25
C GLU A 237 17.20 -8.50 27.58
N ALA A 238 16.06 -7.81 27.75
CA ALA A 238 15.73 -7.14 29.01
C ALA A 238 15.59 -8.12 30.18
N SER A 239 14.98 -9.31 29.95
CA SER A 239 14.85 -10.35 30.98
C SER A 239 16.20 -10.91 31.41
N LYS A 240 17.16 -11.12 30.49
CA LYS A 240 18.52 -11.59 30.81
C LYS A 240 19.33 -10.57 31.59
N GLY A 241 19.11 -9.28 31.33
CA GLY A 241 19.77 -8.19 32.08
C GLY A 241 19.24 -8.04 33.51
N ALA A 242 17.96 -8.41 33.76
CA ALA A 242 17.37 -8.38 35.09
C ALA A 242 17.81 -9.54 35.98
N ASP A 243 18.07 -10.71 35.38
CA ASP A 243 18.55 -11.92 36.13
C ASP A 243 20.07 -11.86 36.41
N ALA A 244 20.79 -10.86 35.88
CA ALA A 244 22.24 -10.70 36.07
C ALA A 244 22.63 -9.67 37.15
N GLN A 245 21.66 -9.04 37.84
CA GLN A 245 21.84 -8.16 38.97
C GLN A 245 21.43 -8.81 40.29
#